data_35402684b9f467347fbd2126d0f43bea
#
_entry.id   35402684b9f467347fbd2126d0f43bea
#
_cell.length_a   1.000
_cell.length_b   1.000
_cell.length_c   1.000
_cell.angle_alpha   90.00
_cell.angle_beta   90.00
_cell.angle_gamma   90.00
#
_symmetry.space_group_name_H-M   'P 1'
#
loop_
_entity.id
_entity.type
_entity.pdbx_description
1 polymer ?
#
loop_
_entity_poly.entity_id
_entity_poly.type
_entity_poly.pdbx_seq_one_letter_code
_entity_poly.pdbx_strand_id
1 'polypeptide(L)'
;MIFDLRGTSLGGHYCDFGASYPQPGWVEQEPKVLIEKTMQACRSAIDQAGIAPQRIASIGFSAQRSVACPVAADGSPVRPAFSWQDARTGEEVEELGRIIPAEQYYEQNGLPLGTTWIVTKILWMRKHEPDLLAKAARFVQNHDLVLQAFGADDFYTDLCCAVFYGVWDIHRADWNLPLLERLGLAPEMFGRPTSPGTQVGTINQQVAEKTGFAVGTPLCVGAGDQNCSVLGMGAIEPGLATVTLGTAGLAILATERPLAGFGGMMITHHVKSGMWEVEGLSNAAAASLRWYRDVVGTAEKGVEAAGGPNAYEQLDDLALTAPAGSRGLLYLPYLATAASPRWNPQARAAFVGLSFAHGRAEMTRSVMEGVVLEIRDMFQQWTEAGLSVRSLRIGGGATRSELWNQIQADVYGRPVETLRVGESTVLGAALLGGVGAGVFTSIEEGVDAMVHVAESIEPDPERHTLYEDLYHAYVQSYEGLNSRGAFESIYRIQNKWKS
;
A
#
# COMPACT_ATOMS: atom_id res chain seq x y z
N MET A 1 -15.73 4.68 -7.32
CA MET A 1 -15.88 6.11 -7.70
C MET A 1 -16.08 6.22 -9.20
N ILE A 2 -16.67 7.31 -9.66
CA ILE A 2 -16.87 7.62 -11.08
C ILE A 2 -16.13 8.92 -11.38
N PHE A 3 -15.32 8.91 -12.43
CA PHE A 3 -14.56 10.08 -12.87
C PHE A 3 -14.98 10.49 -14.30
N ASP A 4 -14.90 11.78 -14.58
CA ASP A 4 -14.93 12.24 -15.97
C ASP A 4 -13.54 12.08 -16.63
N LEU A 5 -13.47 12.38 -17.93
CA LEU A 5 -12.23 12.25 -18.72
C LEU A 5 -11.13 13.25 -18.32
N ARG A 6 -11.38 14.12 -17.37
CA ARG A 6 -10.42 15.10 -16.80
C ARG A 6 -10.00 14.74 -15.37
N GLY A 7 -10.41 13.55 -14.89
CA GLY A 7 -10.11 13.10 -13.53
C GLY A 7 -11.01 13.72 -12.45
N THR A 8 -12.04 14.49 -12.79
CA THR A 8 -12.97 15.04 -11.80
C THR A 8 -13.88 13.94 -11.28
N SER A 9 -13.97 13.77 -9.96
CA SER A 9 -14.91 12.85 -9.34
C SER A 9 -16.34 13.34 -9.49
N LEU A 10 -17.20 12.52 -10.11
CA LEU A 10 -18.62 12.76 -10.30
C LEU A 10 -19.48 12.14 -9.21
N GLY A 11 -18.98 11.08 -8.56
CA GLY A 11 -19.66 10.37 -7.49
C GLY A 11 -18.80 9.24 -6.93
N GLY A 12 -19.08 8.85 -5.71
CA GLY A 12 -18.34 7.79 -5.05
C GLY A 12 -19.06 7.27 -3.81
N HIS A 13 -18.80 6.04 -3.44
CA HIS A 13 -19.37 5.46 -2.24
C HIS A 13 -18.37 4.49 -1.59
N TYR A 14 -18.41 4.44 -0.28
CA TYR A 14 -17.60 3.55 0.53
C TYR A 14 -18.48 2.52 1.24
N CYS A 15 -18.10 1.24 1.15
CA CYS A 15 -18.70 0.16 1.92
C CYS A 15 -17.60 -0.61 2.63
N ASP A 16 -17.68 -0.71 3.94
CA ASP A 16 -16.79 -1.56 4.71
C ASP A 16 -17.20 -3.03 4.56
N PHE A 17 -16.23 -3.93 4.38
CA PHE A 17 -16.45 -5.37 4.30
C PHE A 17 -15.80 -6.16 5.45
N GLY A 18 -15.00 -5.48 6.27
CA GLY A 18 -14.40 -6.01 7.49
C GLY A 18 -13.39 -7.13 7.30
N ALA A 19 -12.90 -7.63 8.43
CA ALA A 19 -12.07 -8.82 8.55
C ALA A 19 -12.42 -9.56 9.85
N SER A 20 -12.16 -10.87 9.89
CA SER A 20 -12.27 -11.69 11.09
C SER A 20 -10.89 -12.02 11.65
N TYR A 21 -10.84 -12.21 12.96
CA TYR A 21 -9.60 -12.50 13.71
C TYR A 21 -9.79 -13.79 14.53
N PRO A 22 -9.77 -14.98 13.86
CA PRO A 22 -10.11 -16.24 14.53
C PRO A 22 -9.14 -16.63 15.66
N GLN A 23 -7.85 -16.25 15.52
CA GLN A 23 -6.80 -16.49 16.50
C GLN A 23 -5.78 -15.34 16.45
N PRO A 24 -4.92 -15.16 17.47
CA PRO A 24 -3.83 -14.19 17.41
C PRO A 24 -2.96 -14.36 16.16
N GLY A 25 -2.80 -13.30 15.39
CA GLY A 25 -2.04 -13.31 14.13
C GLY A 25 -2.79 -13.88 12.91
N TRP A 26 -4.03 -14.35 13.08
CA TRP A 26 -4.87 -14.78 11.97
C TRP A 26 -5.81 -13.66 11.55
N VAL A 27 -5.83 -13.37 10.25
CA VAL A 27 -6.71 -12.35 9.68
C VAL A 27 -7.34 -12.89 8.40
N GLU A 28 -8.66 -13.00 8.40
CA GLU A 28 -9.42 -13.59 7.29
C GLU A 28 -10.48 -12.63 6.78
N GLN A 29 -10.81 -12.74 5.49
CA GLN A 29 -11.81 -11.92 4.82
C GLN A 29 -12.81 -12.84 4.10
N GLU A 30 -14.11 -12.48 4.11
CA GLU A 30 -15.15 -13.21 3.41
C GLU A 30 -15.29 -12.75 1.95
N PRO A 31 -14.91 -13.58 0.95
CA PRO A 31 -14.90 -13.19 -0.46
C PRO A 31 -16.29 -12.78 -0.97
N LYS A 32 -17.34 -13.45 -0.51
CA LYS A 32 -18.72 -13.12 -0.89
C LYS A 32 -19.14 -11.74 -0.40
N VAL A 33 -18.76 -11.38 0.82
CA VAL A 33 -19.05 -10.07 1.39
C VAL A 33 -18.32 -8.99 0.63
N LEU A 34 -17.03 -9.22 0.26
CA LEU A 34 -16.27 -8.29 -0.59
C LEU A 34 -16.99 -8.02 -1.91
N ILE A 35 -17.41 -9.07 -2.63
CA ILE A 35 -18.11 -8.95 -3.92
C ILE A 35 -19.43 -8.17 -3.75
N GLU A 36 -20.25 -8.53 -2.77
CA GLU A 36 -21.55 -7.88 -2.50
C GLU A 36 -21.36 -6.39 -2.16
N LYS A 37 -20.39 -6.06 -1.30
CA LYS A 37 -20.07 -4.68 -0.94
C LYS A 37 -19.52 -3.87 -2.12
N THR A 38 -18.72 -4.49 -2.98
CA THR A 38 -18.24 -3.85 -4.21
C THR A 38 -19.42 -3.53 -5.15
N MET A 39 -20.34 -4.46 -5.35
CA MET A 39 -21.53 -4.23 -6.17
C MET A 39 -22.43 -3.13 -5.58
N GLN A 40 -22.61 -3.12 -4.25
CA GLN A 40 -23.35 -2.08 -3.54
C GLN A 40 -22.71 -0.71 -3.73
N ALA A 41 -21.37 -0.61 -3.56
CA ALA A 41 -20.64 0.63 -3.73
C ALA A 41 -20.75 1.18 -5.16
N CYS A 42 -20.70 0.30 -6.16
CA CYS A 42 -20.93 0.68 -7.57
C CYS A 42 -22.31 1.30 -7.78
N ARG A 43 -23.37 0.64 -7.30
CA ARG A 43 -24.75 1.15 -7.39
C ARG A 43 -24.87 2.54 -6.79
N SER A 44 -24.42 2.70 -5.54
CA SER A 44 -24.50 3.96 -4.84
C SER A 44 -23.67 5.07 -5.50
N ALA A 45 -22.52 4.73 -6.09
CA ALA A 45 -21.70 5.70 -6.82
C ALA A 45 -22.38 6.18 -8.12
N ILE A 46 -23.07 5.29 -8.84
CA ILE A 46 -23.84 5.65 -10.05
C ILE A 46 -25.01 6.56 -9.67
N ASP A 47 -25.77 6.19 -8.64
CA ASP A 47 -26.90 6.97 -8.15
C ASP A 47 -26.46 8.38 -7.71
N GLN A 48 -25.32 8.48 -7.02
CA GLN A 48 -24.77 9.76 -6.58
C GLN A 48 -24.26 10.62 -7.74
N ALA A 49 -23.65 10.00 -8.77
CA ALA A 49 -23.16 10.71 -9.93
C ALA A 49 -24.30 11.27 -10.81
N GLY A 50 -25.49 10.69 -10.74
CA GLY A 50 -26.66 11.15 -11.49
C GLY A 50 -26.51 11.06 -13.00
N ILE A 51 -25.62 10.20 -13.50
CA ILE A 51 -25.37 10.02 -14.93
C ILE A 51 -26.08 8.78 -15.48
N ALA A 52 -26.43 8.80 -16.76
CA ALA A 52 -26.96 7.61 -17.40
C ALA A 52 -25.89 6.51 -17.45
N PRO A 53 -26.20 5.24 -17.07
CA PRO A 53 -25.25 4.14 -17.06
C PRO A 53 -24.51 3.91 -18.38
N GLN A 54 -25.15 4.21 -19.51
CA GLN A 54 -24.58 4.11 -20.86
C GLN A 54 -23.44 5.11 -21.13
N ARG A 55 -23.29 6.12 -20.28
CA ARG A 55 -22.19 7.09 -20.35
C ARG A 55 -20.92 6.59 -19.65
N ILE A 56 -20.99 5.49 -18.90
CA ILE A 56 -19.82 4.87 -18.27
C ILE A 56 -19.10 4.06 -19.34
N ALA A 57 -17.92 4.52 -19.74
CA ALA A 57 -17.16 3.94 -20.83
C ALA A 57 -16.48 2.63 -20.46
N SER A 58 -16.06 2.48 -19.18
CA SER A 58 -15.33 1.31 -18.71
C SER A 58 -15.29 1.21 -17.19
N ILE A 59 -14.86 0.05 -16.71
CA ILE A 59 -14.60 -0.22 -15.30
C ILE A 59 -13.18 -0.77 -15.16
N GLY A 60 -12.35 -0.12 -14.34
CA GLY A 60 -11.06 -0.63 -13.86
C GLY A 60 -11.15 -0.92 -12.37
N PHE A 61 -10.38 -1.92 -11.91
CA PHE A 61 -10.39 -2.35 -10.52
C PHE A 61 -9.05 -2.10 -9.85
N SER A 62 -9.11 -1.72 -8.57
CA SER A 62 -7.97 -1.73 -7.67
C SER A 62 -8.31 -2.60 -6.47
N ALA A 63 -7.35 -3.35 -5.97
CA ALA A 63 -7.56 -4.20 -4.81
C ALA A 63 -6.31 -4.32 -3.94
N GLN A 64 -6.53 -4.72 -2.69
CA GLN A 64 -5.46 -5.11 -1.77
C GLN A 64 -4.63 -6.22 -2.40
N ARG A 65 -3.31 -6.09 -2.30
CA ARG A 65 -2.35 -7.10 -2.77
C ARG A 65 -2.18 -8.21 -1.74
N SER A 66 -1.73 -9.38 -2.19
CA SER A 66 -1.37 -10.52 -1.31
C SER A 66 -2.52 -11.08 -0.46
N VAL A 67 -3.75 -10.97 -0.92
CA VAL A 67 -4.90 -11.66 -0.31
C VAL A 67 -5.07 -12.99 -1.02
N ALA A 68 -4.90 -14.11 -0.30
CA ALA A 68 -4.97 -15.45 -0.89
C ALA A 68 -6.37 -16.05 -0.73
N CYS A 69 -7.11 -16.17 -1.83
CA CYS A 69 -8.42 -16.81 -1.88
C CYS A 69 -8.33 -18.14 -2.65
N PRO A 70 -8.35 -19.31 -1.96
CA PRO A 70 -8.46 -20.60 -2.63
C PRO A 70 -9.89 -20.78 -3.16
N VAL A 71 -10.02 -21.09 -4.47
CA VAL A 71 -11.31 -21.30 -5.15
C VAL A 71 -11.38 -22.69 -5.78
N ALA A 72 -12.57 -23.27 -5.77
CA ALA A 72 -12.88 -24.53 -6.44
C ALA A 72 -12.94 -24.37 -7.97
N ALA A 73 -13.10 -25.46 -8.70
CA ALA A 73 -13.15 -25.46 -10.16
C ALA A 73 -14.35 -24.65 -10.74
N ASP A 74 -15.41 -24.47 -9.96
CA ASP A 74 -16.56 -23.64 -10.32
C ASP A 74 -16.37 -22.15 -9.95
N GLY A 75 -15.21 -21.78 -9.41
CA GLY A 75 -14.88 -20.42 -8.95
C GLY A 75 -15.38 -20.07 -7.55
N SER A 76 -16.08 -20.98 -6.86
CA SER A 76 -16.54 -20.73 -5.50
C SER A 76 -15.38 -20.78 -4.49
N PRO A 77 -15.30 -19.83 -3.52
CA PRO A 77 -14.31 -19.89 -2.45
C PRO A 77 -14.48 -21.17 -1.60
N VAL A 78 -13.38 -21.88 -1.34
CA VAL A 78 -13.39 -23.10 -0.51
C VAL A 78 -13.24 -22.81 0.98
N ARG A 79 -12.83 -21.59 1.32
CA ARG A 79 -12.73 -21.05 2.69
C ARG A 79 -12.68 -19.52 2.64
N PRO A 80 -12.74 -18.80 3.80
CA PRO A 80 -12.41 -17.38 3.87
C PRO A 80 -10.99 -17.12 3.34
N ALA A 81 -10.79 -15.99 2.66
CA ALA A 81 -9.49 -15.61 2.12
C ALA A 81 -8.52 -15.21 3.25
N PHE A 82 -7.25 -15.58 3.12
CA PHE A 82 -6.20 -15.06 3.99
C PHE A 82 -5.88 -13.62 3.63
N SER A 83 -5.99 -12.71 4.60
CA SER A 83 -5.58 -11.32 4.42
C SER A 83 -4.06 -11.22 4.26
N TRP A 84 -3.58 -10.14 3.64
CA TRP A 84 -2.17 -9.79 3.61
C TRP A 84 -1.56 -9.58 5.02
N GLN A 85 -2.40 -9.23 6.01
CA GLN A 85 -2.02 -9.05 7.41
C GLN A 85 -1.86 -10.37 8.18
N ASP A 86 -2.31 -11.47 7.60
CA ASP A 86 -2.27 -12.77 8.26
C ASP A 86 -0.83 -13.28 8.43
N ALA A 87 -0.45 -13.56 9.66
CA ALA A 87 0.93 -13.91 10.04
C ALA A 87 1.07 -15.37 10.53
N ARG A 88 0.07 -16.25 10.26
CA ARG A 88 0.08 -17.65 10.76
C ARG A 88 1.18 -18.53 10.19
N THR A 89 1.80 -18.16 9.09
CA THR A 89 2.68 -19.00 8.25
C THR A 89 4.17 -18.87 8.58
N GLY A 90 4.52 -18.60 9.85
CA GLY A 90 5.93 -18.43 10.27
C GLY A 90 6.80 -19.65 9.98
N GLU A 91 6.30 -20.88 10.25
CA GLU A 91 7.02 -22.13 9.99
C GLU A 91 7.22 -22.37 8.48
N GLU A 92 6.26 -21.97 7.65
CA GLU A 92 6.31 -22.10 6.20
C GLU A 92 7.31 -21.13 5.57
N VAL A 93 7.52 -19.95 6.19
CA VAL A 93 8.61 -19.03 5.81
C VAL A 93 9.98 -19.69 6.06
N GLU A 94 10.16 -20.35 7.21
CA GLU A 94 11.39 -21.10 7.49
C GLU A 94 11.57 -22.30 6.53
N GLU A 95 10.48 -22.98 6.18
CA GLU A 95 10.50 -24.06 5.19
C GLU A 95 10.92 -23.55 3.82
N LEU A 96 10.32 -22.46 3.36
CA LEU A 96 10.67 -21.80 2.09
C LEU A 96 12.14 -21.37 2.08
N GLY A 97 12.66 -20.82 3.19
CA GLY A 97 14.06 -20.44 3.35
C GLY A 97 15.04 -21.62 3.32
N ARG A 98 14.59 -22.84 3.67
CA ARG A 98 15.39 -24.09 3.49
C ARG A 98 15.37 -24.57 2.03
N ILE A 99 14.30 -24.27 1.29
CA ILE A 99 14.18 -24.62 -0.12
C ILE A 99 15.02 -23.67 -0.98
N ILE A 100 14.95 -22.36 -0.73
CA ILE A 100 15.67 -21.33 -1.47
C ILE A 100 16.31 -20.34 -0.50
N PRO A 101 17.64 -20.03 -0.60
CA PRO A 101 18.28 -19.01 0.22
C PRO A 101 17.57 -17.65 0.11
N ALA A 102 17.47 -16.92 1.22
CA ALA A 102 16.72 -15.67 1.29
C ALA A 102 17.19 -14.63 0.27
N GLU A 103 18.50 -14.49 0.06
CA GLU A 103 19.07 -13.58 -0.93
C GLU A 103 18.67 -13.98 -2.36
N GLN A 104 18.76 -15.26 -2.71
CA GLN A 104 18.37 -15.77 -4.02
C GLN A 104 16.86 -15.62 -4.24
N TYR A 105 16.05 -15.88 -3.21
CA TYR A 105 14.61 -15.67 -3.25
C TYR A 105 14.29 -14.21 -3.55
N TYR A 106 14.92 -13.28 -2.81
CA TYR A 106 14.71 -11.85 -2.96
C TYR A 106 15.15 -11.38 -4.36
N GLU A 107 16.31 -11.80 -4.84
CA GLU A 107 16.80 -11.48 -6.17
C GLU A 107 15.83 -11.92 -7.27
N GLN A 108 15.28 -13.13 -7.17
CA GLN A 108 14.38 -13.68 -8.18
C GLN A 108 12.97 -13.10 -8.12
N ASN A 109 12.41 -12.94 -6.91
CA ASN A 109 11.01 -12.55 -6.75
C ASN A 109 10.79 -11.05 -6.50
N GLY A 110 11.85 -10.30 -6.13
CA GLY A 110 11.71 -8.89 -5.73
C GLY A 110 11.14 -8.66 -4.33
N LEU A 111 10.90 -9.73 -3.57
CA LEU A 111 10.30 -9.69 -2.24
C LEU A 111 11.19 -10.40 -1.21
N PRO A 112 11.35 -9.87 0.02
CA PRO A 112 11.99 -10.62 1.10
C PRO A 112 11.14 -11.82 1.52
N LEU A 113 11.72 -12.84 2.14
CA LEU A 113 10.94 -13.90 2.78
C LEU A 113 10.01 -13.34 3.84
N GLY A 114 8.74 -13.72 3.82
CA GLY A 114 7.75 -13.18 4.74
C GLY A 114 6.44 -13.96 4.76
N THR A 115 5.71 -13.83 5.86
CA THR A 115 4.41 -14.48 6.05
C THR A 115 3.31 -13.91 5.14
N THR A 116 3.50 -12.75 4.58
CA THR A 116 2.51 -12.06 3.74
C THR A 116 2.24 -12.79 2.43
N TRP A 117 3.23 -13.44 1.84
CA TRP A 117 3.15 -13.97 0.48
C TRP A 117 2.26 -15.22 0.36
N ILE A 118 1.54 -15.32 -0.76
CA ILE A 118 0.52 -16.34 -1.01
C ILE A 118 1.10 -17.75 -0.95
N VAL A 119 2.32 -17.96 -1.45
CA VAL A 119 2.99 -19.28 -1.40
C VAL A 119 3.05 -19.86 0.00
N THR A 120 3.29 -19.05 1.03
CA THR A 120 3.36 -19.55 2.41
C THR A 120 1.99 -20.00 2.92
N LYS A 121 0.90 -19.39 2.44
CA LYS A 121 -0.48 -19.80 2.75
C LYS A 121 -0.81 -21.14 2.11
N ILE A 122 -0.32 -21.40 0.89
CA ILE A 122 -0.47 -22.69 0.21
C ILE A 122 0.26 -23.78 0.97
N LEU A 123 1.51 -23.53 1.39
CA LEU A 123 2.29 -24.47 2.20
C LEU A 123 1.61 -24.76 3.54
N TRP A 124 1.06 -23.73 4.17
CA TRP A 124 0.30 -23.88 5.42
C TRP A 124 -0.95 -24.74 5.23
N MET A 125 -1.78 -24.49 4.19
CA MET A 125 -2.95 -25.33 3.89
C MET A 125 -2.56 -26.77 3.61
N ARG A 126 -1.41 -27.03 2.99
CA ARG A 126 -0.91 -28.40 2.75
C ARG A 126 -0.73 -29.20 4.04
N LYS A 127 -0.35 -28.54 5.13
CA LYS A 127 -0.13 -29.17 6.44
C LYS A 127 -1.40 -29.21 7.29
N HIS A 128 -2.16 -28.10 7.31
CA HIS A 128 -3.20 -27.89 8.31
C HIS A 128 -4.62 -28.07 7.76
N GLU A 129 -4.82 -27.89 6.45
CA GLU A 129 -6.13 -27.99 5.79
C GLU A 129 -6.04 -28.79 4.48
N PRO A 130 -5.45 -30.02 4.46
CA PRO A 130 -5.23 -30.78 3.22
C PRO A 130 -6.53 -31.09 2.46
N ASP A 131 -7.63 -31.34 3.18
CA ASP A 131 -8.94 -31.62 2.56
C ASP A 131 -9.54 -30.38 1.86
N LEU A 132 -9.26 -29.17 2.35
CA LEU A 132 -9.66 -27.94 1.70
C LEU A 132 -8.72 -27.63 0.52
N LEU A 133 -7.43 -27.86 0.70
CA LEU A 133 -6.46 -27.70 -0.39
C LEU A 133 -6.80 -28.63 -1.58
N ALA A 134 -7.21 -29.85 -1.32
CA ALA A 134 -7.62 -30.80 -2.38
C ALA A 134 -8.86 -30.35 -3.17
N LYS A 135 -9.69 -29.46 -2.62
CA LYS A 135 -10.84 -28.86 -3.29
C LYS A 135 -10.48 -27.58 -4.05
N ALA A 136 -9.36 -26.94 -3.72
CA ALA A 136 -8.92 -25.72 -4.36
C ALA A 136 -8.35 -26.04 -5.74
N ALA A 137 -8.97 -25.53 -6.79
CA ALA A 137 -8.44 -25.59 -8.13
C ALA A 137 -7.44 -24.48 -8.39
N ARG A 138 -7.66 -23.29 -7.78
CA ARG A 138 -6.77 -22.12 -7.92
C ARG A 138 -6.65 -21.34 -6.61
N PHE A 139 -5.57 -20.57 -6.51
CA PHE A 139 -5.38 -19.49 -5.56
C PHE A 139 -5.42 -18.16 -6.31
N VAL A 140 -6.38 -17.32 -5.97
CA VAL A 140 -6.61 -16.02 -6.64
C VAL A 140 -6.54 -14.87 -5.63
N GLN A 141 -6.35 -13.65 -6.11
CA GLN A 141 -6.37 -12.47 -5.28
C GLN A 141 -7.73 -11.76 -5.33
N ASN A 142 -7.95 -10.79 -4.46
CA ASN A 142 -9.21 -10.02 -4.43
C ASN A 142 -9.52 -9.35 -5.78
N HIS A 143 -8.50 -8.85 -6.48
CA HIS A 143 -8.63 -8.27 -7.81
C HIS A 143 -9.23 -9.28 -8.80
N ASP A 144 -8.63 -10.48 -8.88
CA ASP A 144 -9.01 -11.54 -9.80
C ASP A 144 -10.45 -12.02 -9.54
N LEU A 145 -10.77 -12.16 -8.25
CA LEU A 145 -12.08 -12.61 -7.77
C LEU A 145 -13.20 -11.62 -8.14
N VAL A 146 -12.95 -10.32 -7.94
CA VAL A 146 -13.94 -9.28 -8.25
C VAL A 146 -14.12 -9.14 -9.76
N LEU A 147 -13.06 -9.19 -10.56
CA LEU A 147 -13.14 -9.17 -12.02
C LEU A 147 -14.03 -10.31 -12.53
N GLN A 148 -13.78 -11.54 -12.07
CA GLN A 148 -14.55 -12.71 -12.46
C GLN A 148 -16.03 -12.58 -12.05
N ALA A 149 -16.30 -12.12 -10.81
CA ALA A 149 -17.66 -11.91 -10.33
C ALA A 149 -18.43 -10.82 -11.10
N PHE A 150 -17.72 -9.88 -11.74
CA PHE A 150 -18.30 -8.83 -12.58
C PHE A 150 -18.50 -9.23 -14.05
N GLY A 151 -17.93 -10.36 -14.50
CA GLY A 151 -18.18 -10.90 -15.82
C GLY A 151 -16.95 -11.17 -16.68
N ALA A 152 -15.75 -11.20 -16.09
CA ALA A 152 -14.58 -11.75 -16.74
C ALA A 152 -14.75 -13.28 -16.91
N ASP A 153 -14.24 -13.82 -18.02
CA ASP A 153 -14.41 -15.24 -18.38
C ASP A 153 -13.44 -16.18 -17.67
N ASP A 154 -12.39 -15.65 -17.01
CA ASP A 154 -11.41 -16.39 -16.23
C ASP A 154 -10.94 -15.52 -15.03
N PHE A 155 -10.08 -16.06 -14.18
CA PHE A 155 -9.36 -15.31 -13.15
C PHE A 155 -8.09 -14.69 -13.75
N TYR A 156 -8.07 -13.38 -13.85
CA TYR A 156 -6.96 -12.61 -14.39
C TYR A 156 -6.21 -11.91 -13.27
N THR A 157 -4.93 -12.24 -13.11
CA THR A 157 -4.02 -11.59 -12.16
C THR A 157 -3.19 -10.54 -12.89
N ASP A 158 -3.22 -9.29 -12.45
CA ASP A 158 -2.36 -8.27 -13.00
C ASP A 158 -0.88 -8.54 -12.66
N LEU A 159 0.04 -8.10 -13.56
CA LEU A 159 1.47 -8.39 -13.42
C LEU A 159 2.06 -7.81 -12.12
N CYS A 160 1.51 -6.69 -11.62
CA CYS A 160 1.97 -6.08 -10.38
C CYS A 160 1.61 -6.96 -9.17
N CYS A 161 0.38 -7.50 -9.15
CA CYS A 161 -0.09 -8.44 -8.12
C CYS A 161 0.51 -9.83 -8.25
N ALA A 162 0.96 -10.26 -9.44
CA ALA A 162 1.58 -11.57 -9.65
C ALA A 162 2.83 -11.78 -8.79
N VAL A 163 3.57 -10.72 -8.51
CA VAL A 163 4.75 -10.73 -7.64
C VAL A 163 4.40 -11.27 -6.24
N PHE A 164 3.24 -10.91 -5.70
CA PHE A 164 2.81 -11.22 -4.33
C PHE A 164 2.39 -12.69 -4.12
N TYR A 165 2.36 -13.50 -5.17
CA TYR A 165 2.28 -14.95 -4.99
C TYR A 165 3.56 -15.52 -4.37
N GLY A 166 4.71 -14.79 -4.48
CA GLY A 166 5.99 -15.22 -3.92
C GLY A 166 6.67 -16.35 -4.70
N VAL A 167 6.21 -16.60 -5.91
CA VAL A 167 6.72 -17.62 -6.87
C VAL A 167 6.80 -17.04 -8.29
N TRP A 168 7.01 -15.74 -8.38
CA TRP A 168 7.15 -14.97 -9.62
C TRP A 168 8.62 -14.70 -9.92
N ASP A 169 8.99 -14.61 -11.19
CA ASP A 169 10.31 -14.15 -11.63
C ASP A 169 10.19 -12.68 -12.08
N ILE A 170 10.70 -11.77 -11.26
CA ILE A 170 10.59 -10.32 -11.48
C ILE A 170 11.37 -9.84 -12.73
N HIS A 171 12.37 -10.59 -13.17
CA HIS A 171 13.19 -10.27 -14.34
C HIS A 171 12.54 -10.75 -15.65
N ARG A 172 11.84 -11.91 -15.58
CA ARG A 172 11.20 -12.53 -16.75
C ARG A 172 9.75 -12.10 -16.92
N ALA A 173 9.14 -11.50 -15.90
CA ALA A 173 7.71 -11.22 -15.81
C ALA A 173 6.86 -12.47 -16.10
N ASP A 174 7.20 -13.59 -15.44
CA ASP A 174 6.54 -14.87 -15.58
C ASP A 174 6.70 -15.71 -14.29
N TRP A 175 5.98 -16.80 -14.18
CA TRP A 175 6.11 -17.74 -13.05
C TRP A 175 7.53 -18.29 -12.95
N ASN A 176 8.05 -18.37 -11.72
CA ASN A 176 9.35 -19.00 -11.42
C ASN A 176 9.20 -20.53 -11.46
N LEU A 177 9.22 -21.11 -12.67
CA LEU A 177 8.98 -22.54 -12.87
C LEU A 177 9.92 -23.43 -12.06
N PRO A 178 11.24 -23.16 -11.95
CA PRO A 178 12.14 -23.94 -11.11
C PRO A 178 11.75 -23.94 -9.62
N LEU A 179 11.27 -22.81 -9.11
CA LEU A 179 10.80 -22.72 -7.72
C LEU A 179 9.47 -23.44 -7.53
N LEU A 180 8.54 -23.31 -8.49
CA LEU A 180 7.26 -24.02 -8.47
C LEU A 180 7.46 -25.53 -8.45
N GLU A 181 8.36 -26.07 -9.30
CA GLU A 181 8.69 -27.51 -9.33
C GLU A 181 9.20 -27.98 -7.97
N ARG A 182 10.14 -27.24 -7.35
CA ARG A 182 10.69 -27.57 -6.02
C ARG A 182 9.63 -27.54 -4.92
N LEU A 183 8.59 -26.73 -5.07
CA LEU A 183 7.47 -26.61 -4.14
C LEU A 183 6.34 -27.61 -4.46
N GLY A 184 6.41 -28.33 -5.59
CA GLY A 184 5.32 -29.20 -6.07
C GLY A 184 4.06 -28.41 -6.38
N LEU A 185 4.20 -27.23 -6.96
CA LEU A 185 3.14 -26.36 -7.43
C LEU A 185 3.18 -26.21 -8.96
N ALA A 186 2.07 -25.82 -9.56
CA ALA A 186 1.96 -25.62 -11.00
C ALA A 186 1.37 -24.24 -11.31
N PRO A 187 1.74 -23.61 -12.44
CA PRO A 187 1.23 -22.28 -12.84
C PRO A 187 -0.29 -22.21 -12.92
N GLU A 188 -0.95 -23.30 -13.30
CA GLU A 188 -2.41 -23.39 -13.42
C GLU A 188 -3.15 -23.24 -12.10
N MET A 189 -2.43 -23.35 -10.97
CA MET A 189 -2.97 -23.10 -9.63
C MET A 189 -3.18 -21.61 -9.34
N PHE A 190 -2.81 -20.72 -10.24
CA PHE A 190 -2.87 -19.27 -10.04
C PHE A 190 -3.78 -18.59 -11.07
N GLY A 191 -4.07 -17.31 -10.86
CA GLY A 191 -4.74 -16.49 -11.87
C GLY A 191 -3.87 -16.33 -13.12
N ARG A 192 -4.48 -16.08 -14.26
CA ARG A 192 -3.81 -15.89 -15.54
C ARG A 192 -3.08 -14.53 -15.56
N PRO A 193 -1.76 -14.47 -15.66
CA PRO A 193 -1.01 -13.22 -15.70
C PRO A 193 -1.45 -12.36 -16.90
N THR A 194 -1.78 -11.09 -16.63
CA THR A 194 -2.34 -10.19 -17.64
C THR A 194 -1.87 -8.77 -17.38
N SER A 195 -1.55 -8.04 -18.43
CA SER A 195 -1.10 -6.65 -18.32
C SER A 195 -2.23 -5.76 -17.79
N PRO A 196 -1.95 -4.82 -16.87
CA PRO A 196 -2.90 -3.78 -16.49
C PRO A 196 -3.44 -3.03 -17.72
N GLY A 197 -4.70 -2.62 -17.67
CA GLY A 197 -5.37 -1.97 -18.80
C GLY A 197 -5.85 -2.92 -19.91
N THR A 198 -5.79 -4.24 -19.73
CA THR A 198 -6.34 -5.19 -20.71
C THR A 198 -7.84 -5.40 -20.49
N GLN A 199 -8.65 -5.27 -21.54
CA GLN A 199 -10.07 -5.63 -21.46
C GLN A 199 -10.21 -7.16 -21.41
N VAL A 200 -10.95 -7.67 -20.41
CA VAL A 200 -11.09 -9.12 -20.13
C VAL A 200 -12.54 -9.58 -20.01
N GLY A 201 -13.50 -8.70 -20.29
CA GLY A 201 -14.90 -9.04 -20.23
C GLY A 201 -15.80 -7.82 -20.39
N THR A 202 -17.07 -8.03 -20.14
CA THR A 202 -18.10 -6.97 -20.12
C THR A 202 -19.15 -7.28 -19.07
N ILE A 203 -19.82 -6.26 -18.57
CA ILE A 203 -20.96 -6.41 -17.65
C ILE A 203 -22.07 -7.21 -18.33
N ASN A 204 -22.46 -8.32 -17.68
CA ASN A 204 -23.60 -9.13 -18.08
C ASN A 204 -24.92 -8.63 -17.44
N GLN A 205 -26.06 -9.20 -17.84
CA GLN A 205 -27.38 -8.81 -17.35
C GLN A 205 -27.51 -8.92 -15.82
N GLN A 206 -27.02 -10.00 -15.22
CA GLN A 206 -27.13 -10.24 -13.78
C GLN A 206 -26.35 -9.20 -12.95
N VAL A 207 -25.14 -8.85 -13.40
CA VAL A 207 -24.31 -7.82 -12.76
C VAL A 207 -24.90 -6.44 -12.96
N ALA A 208 -25.42 -6.14 -14.15
CA ALA A 208 -26.11 -4.89 -14.46
C ALA A 208 -27.28 -4.63 -13.50
N GLU A 209 -28.10 -5.63 -13.24
CA GLU A 209 -29.24 -5.53 -12.31
C GLU A 209 -28.79 -5.20 -10.87
N LYS A 210 -27.66 -5.75 -10.42
CA LYS A 210 -27.12 -5.53 -9.08
C LYS A 210 -26.39 -4.19 -8.94
N THR A 211 -25.65 -3.81 -9.95
CA THR A 211 -24.71 -2.66 -9.89
C THR A 211 -25.25 -1.38 -10.50
N GLY A 212 -26.22 -1.48 -11.43
CA GLY A 212 -26.72 -0.34 -12.20
C GLY A 212 -25.90 0.03 -13.42
N PHE A 213 -24.80 -0.67 -13.73
CA PHE A 213 -24.06 -0.49 -14.99
C PHE A 213 -24.92 -0.91 -16.21
N ALA A 214 -24.60 -0.37 -17.35
CA ALA A 214 -25.19 -0.86 -18.61
C ALA A 214 -24.59 -2.23 -18.97
N VAL A 215 -25.43 -3.12 -19.52
CA VAL A 215 -24.95 -4.37 -20.12
C VAL A 215 -23.97 -4.05 -21.25
N GLY A 216 -22.87 -4.78 -21.30
CA GLY A 216 -21.81 -4.56 -22.29
C GLY A 216 -20.74 -3.52 -21.88
N THR A 217 -20.87 -2.86 -20.73
CA THR A 217 -19.80 -1.98 -20.22
C THR A 217 -18.48 -2.78 -20.08
N PRO A 218 -17.37 -2.33 -20.70
CA PRO A 218 -16.08 -3.00 -20.64
C PRO A 218 -15.54 -3.18 -19.24
N LEU A 219 -15.00 -4.38 -18.95
CA LEU A 219 -14.24 -4.70 -17.75
C LEU A 219 -12.78 -4.81 -18.09
N CYS A 220 -11.96 -4.02 -17.42
CA CYS A 220 -10.52 -3.97 -17.67
C CYS A 220 -9.73 -4.37 -16.41
N VAL A 221 -8.64 -5.09 -16.62
CA VAL A 221 -7.66 -5.41 -15.58
C VAL A 221 -7.11 -4.10 -15.04
N GLY A 222 -7.27 -3.87 -13.75
CA GLY A 222 -6.63 -2.77 -13.05
C GLY A 222 -5.24 -3.16 -12.55
N ALA A 223 -4.97 -2.87 -11.27
CA ALA A 223 -3.75 -3.30 -10.62
C ALA A 223 -3.93 -3.33 -9.09
N GLY A 224 -2.89 -3.77 -8.38
CA GLY A 224 -2.82 -3.62 -6.94
C GLY A 224 -3.00 -2.16 -6.50
N ASP A 225 -3.50 -1.97 -5.28
CA ASP A 225 -3.88 -0.66 -4.74
C ASP A 225 -2.73 0.37 -4.81
N GLN A 226 -1.51 -0.04 -4.48
CA GLN A 226 -0.36 0.86 -4.51
C GLN A 226 0.10 1.18 -5.94
N ASN A 227 0.08 0.19 -6.84
CA ASN A 227 0.43 0.39 -8.24
C ASN A 227 -0.59 1.31 -8.94
N CYS A 228 -1.89 1.14 -8.63
CA CYS A 228 -2.91 2.09 -9.04
C CYS A 228 -2.68 3.48 -8.44
N SER A 229 -2.25 3.57 -7.16
CA SER A 229 -1.95 4.87 -6.53
C SER A 229 -0.80 5.58 -7.22
N VAL A 230 0.29 4.86 -7.54
CA VAL A 230 1.44 5.39 -8.29
C VAL A 230 0.99 5.95 -9.65
N LEU A 231 0.16 5.21 -10.37
CA LEU A 231 -0.41 5.67 -11.64
C LEU A 231 -1.32 6.89 -11.46
N GLY A 232 -2.23 6.85 -10.49
CA GLY A 232 -3.14 7.96 -10.19
C GLY A 232 -2.45 9.19 -9.64
N MET A 233 -1.20 9.05 -9.19
CA MET A 233 -0.28 10.15 -8.89
C MET A 233 0.59 10.53 -10.11
N GLY A 234 0.42 9.86 -11.27
CA GLY A 234 1.11 10.14 -12.52
C GLY A 234 2.61 9.82 -12.50
N ALA A 235 3.04 8.89 -11.65
CA ALA A 235 4.44 8.50 -11.57
C ALA A 235 4.78 7.44 -12.64
N ILE A 236 4.74 7.82 -13.90
CA ILE A 236 4.92 6.95 -15.07
C ILE A 236 6.27 7.12 -15.78
N GLU A 237 7.19 7.80 -15.15
CA GLU A 237 8.56 8.01 -15.65
C GLU A 237 9.59 7.59 -14.59
N PRO A 238 10.73 7.02 -15.02
CA PRO A 238 11.82 6.69 -14.11
C PRO A 238 12.32 7.90 -13.34
N GLY A 239 12.53 7.73 -12.04
CA GLY A 239 12.94 8.81 -11.14
C GLY A 239 11.79 9.65 -10.59
N LEU A 240 10.55 9.43 -10.99
CA LEU A 240 9.40 10.00 -10.31
C LEU A 240 9.04 9.12 -9.10
N ALA A 241 9.01 9.73 -7.93
CA ALA A 241 8.66 9.07 -6.68
C ALA A 241 7.30 9.54 -6.15
N THR A 242 6.66 8.67 -5.39
CA THR A 242 5.43 9.00 -4.65
C THR A 242 5.62 8.68 -3.18
N VAL A 243 5.06 9.51 -2.31
CA VAL A 243 4.93 9.25 -0.88
C VAL A 243 3.47 9.34 -0.50
N THR A 244 2.93 8.28 0.06
CA THR A 244 1.55 8.27 0.56
C THR A 244 1.56 8.05 2.07
N LEU A 245 1.10 9.04 2.83
CA LEU A 245 0.96 8.97 4.28
C LEU A 245 -0.51 8.77 4.66
N GLY A 246 -0.89 7.49 4.74
CA GLY A 246 -2.15 7.00 5.30
C GLY A 246 -1.92 6.34 6.66
N THR A 247 -2.73 5.36 7.05
CA THR A 247 -2.51 4.55 8.26
C THR A 247 -1.09 3.98 8.27
N ALA A 248 -0.68 3.32 7.19
CA ALA A 248 0.69 3.02 6.83
C ALA A 248 1.27 4.13 5.95
N GLY A 249 2.60 4.18 5.80
CA GLY A 249 3.29 5.05 4.87
C GLY A 249 3.95 4.25 3.78
N LEU A 250 3.92 4.75 2.56
CA LEU A 250 4.60 4.13 1.43
C LEU A 250 5.42 5.18 0.69
N ALA A 251 6.64 4.79 0.34
CA ALA A 251 7.49 5.53 -0.57
C ALA A 251 7.80 4.63 -1.76
N ILE A 252 7.44 5.05 -2.97
CA ILE A 252 7.57 4.24 -4.17
C ILE A 252 8.30 5.06 -5.24
N LEU A 253 9.34 4.48 -5.82
CA LEU A 253 10.12 5.07 -6.89
C LEU A 253 9.95 4.25 -8.17
N ALA A 254 9.53 4.89 -9.25
CA ALA A 254 9.46 4.29 -10.57
C ALA A 254 10.88 4.15 -11.19
N THR A 255 11.21 2.97 -11.74
CA THR A 255 12.55 2.64 -12.25
C THR A 255 12.49 1.92 -13.61
N GLU A 256 13.60 1.95 -14.37
CA GLU A 256 13.74 1.29 -15.69
C GLU A 256 14.17 -0.17 -15.60
N ARG A 257 14.51 -0.66 -14.41
CA ARG A 257 15.00 -2.03 -14.22
C ARG A 257 14.63 -2.53 -12.81
N PRO A 258 14.43 -3.82 -12.66
CA PRO A 258 14.27 -4.40 -11.33
C PRO A 258 15.61 -4.34 -10.58
N LEU A 259 15.58 -3.79 -9.39
CA LEU A 259 16.74 -3.68 -8.49
C LEU A 259 16.48 -4.58 -7.27
N ALA A 260 16.18 -5.83 -7.53
CA ALA A 260 15.90 -6.78 -6.47
C ALA A 260 17.15 -7.07 -5.63
N GLY A 261 16.92 -7.45 -4.38
CA GLY A 261 17.99 -7.88 -3.47
C GLY A 261 18.71 -6.75 -2.73
N PHE A 262 18.20 -5.52 -2.72
CA PHE A 262 18.85 -4.43 -2.00
C PHE A 262 17.96 -3.74 -0.95
N GLY A 263 18.57 -3.27 0.13
CA GLY A 263 18.00 -2.30 1.08
C GLY A 263 16.67 -2.67 1.74
N GLY A 264 16.26 -3.95 1.73
CA GLY A 264 14.99 -4.37 2.32
C GLY A 264 13.75 -3.76 1.66
N MET A 265 13.86 -3.31 0.38
CA MET A 265 12.75 -2.76 -0.39
C MET A 265 12.00 -3.87 -1.12
N MET A 266 10.72 -3.68 -1.39
CA MET A 266 9.96 -4.54 -2.29
C MET A 266 10.10 -4.05 -3.72
N ILE A 267 10.25 -4.98 -4.66
CA ILE A 267 10.32 -4.68 -6.08
C ILE A 267 9.10 -5.30 -6.76
N THR A 268 8.32 -4.47 -7.44
CA THR A 268 7.15 -4.91 -8.19
C THR A 268 7.20 -4.41 -9.63
N HIS A 269 6.38 -4.99 -10.50
CA HIS A 269 6.17 -4.40 -11.82
C HIS A 269 5.40 -3.09 -11.67
N HIS A 270 5.72 -2.13 -12.51
CA HIS A 270 4.90 -0.95 -12.72
C HIS A 270 3.75 -1.27 -13.68
N VAL A 271 2.64 -0.54 -13.60
CA VAL A 271 1.50 -0.69 -14.53
C VAL A 271 1.89 -0.38 -15.98
N LYS A 272 2.90 0.45 -16.19
CA LYS A 272 3.50 0.72 -17.50
C LYS A 272 4.55 -0.34 -17.80
N SER A 273 4.38 -1.04 -18.94
CA SER A 273 5.28 -2.11 -19.35
C SER A 273 6.74 -1.65 -19.46
N GLY A 274 7.66 -2.52 -19.03
CA GLY A 274 9.09 -2.25 -19.06
C GLY A 274 9.59 -1.33 -17.95
N MET A 275 8.76 -1.10 -16.92
CA MET A 275 9.10 -0.36 -15.72
C MET A 275 8.83 -1.17 -14.47
N TRP A 276 9.48 -0.80 -13.38
CA TRP A 276 9.35 -1.39 -12.05
C TRP A 276 9.16 -0.33 -10.99
N GLU A 277 8.73 -0.75 -9.82
CA GLU A 277 8.57 0.06 -8.63
C GLU A 277 9.47 -0.47 -7.53
N VAL A 278 10.22 0.43 -6.88
CA VAL A 278 10.98 0.16 -5.67
C VAL A 278 10.19 0.73 -4.51
N GLU A 279 9.61 -0.14 -3.70
CA GLU A 279 8.63 0.20 -2.68
C GLU A 279 9.21 0.03 -1.28
N GLY A 280 9.15 1.11 -0.49
CA GLY A 280 9.39 1.11 0.95
C GLY A 280 8.09 1.27 1.74
N LEU A 281 7.96 0.53 2.84
CA LEU A 281 6.78 0.48 3.70
C LEU A 281 7.11 0.98 5.12
N SER A 282 6.29 1.87 5.66
CA SER A 282 6.18 2.21 7.08
C SER A 282 4.87 1.66 7.65
N ASN A 283 4.94 0.89 8.73
CA ASN A 283 3.76 0.25 9.32
C ASN A 283 2.87 1.19 10.12
N ALA A 284 3.33 2.39 10.48
CA ALA A 284 2.61 3.29 11.39
C ALA A 284 2.84 4.79 11.06
N ALA A 285 2.56 5.21 9.84
CA ALA A 285 2.73 6.59 9.42
C ALA A 285 1.70 7.54 10.06
N ALA A 286 0.61 7.90 9.37
CA ALA A 286 -0.42 8.74 9.99
C ALA A 286 -1.13 8.06 11.18
N ALA A 287 -1.00 6.72 11.29
CA ALA A 287 -1.43 6.00 12.49
C ALA A 287 -0.68 6.47 13.75
N SER A 288 0.57 6.94 13.65
CA SER A 288 1.32 7.52 14.77
C SER A 288 0.65 8.79 15.30
N LEU A 289 0.26 9.70 14.41
CA LEU A 289 -0.45 10.93 14.82
C LEU A 289 -1.86 10.59 15.33
N ARG A 290 -2.55 9.62 14.73
CA ARG A 290 -3.85 9.13 15.25
C ARG A 290 -3.72 8.57 16.66
N TRP A 291 -2.73 7.71 16.91
CA TRP A 291 -2.45 7.20 18.23
C TRP A 291 -2.15 8.34 19.23
N TYR A 292 -1.30 9.29 18.84
CA TYR A 292 -0.97 10.44 19.67
C TYR A 292 -2.21 11.27 20.00
N ARG A 293 -3.07 11.57 19.01
CA ARG A 293 -4.36 12.22 19.20
C ARG A 293 -5.24 11.47 20.21
N ASP A 294 -5.32 10.15 20.09
CA ASP A 294 -6.24 9.33 20.90
C ASP A 294 -5.73 9.18 22.34
N VAL A 295 -4.43 9.19 22.59
CA VAL A 295 -3.80 8.99 23.90
C VAL A 295 -3.47 10.32 24.58
N VAL A 296 -2.92 11.29 23.86
CA VAL A 296 -2.40 12.55 24.39
C VAL A 296 -3.30 13.74 24.04
N GLY A 297 -3.93 13.72 22.87
CA GLY A 297 -4.81 14.78 22.35
C GLY A 297 -6.25 14.72 22.88
N THR A 298 -6.44 14.34 24.14
CA THR A 298 -7.79 14.20 24.73
C THR A 298 -8.53 15.53 24.84
N ALA A 299 -7.84 16.65 25.01
CA ALA A 299 -8.43 17.99 25.06
C ALA A 299 -9.00 18.37 23.68
N GLU A 300 -8.24 18.15 22.61
CA GLU A 300 -8.61 18.42 21.22
C GLU A 300 -9.83 17.57 20.80
N LYS A 301 -9.82 16.29 21.17
CA LYS A 301 -10.99 15.40 20.97
C LYS A 301 -12.23 15.87 21.74
N GLY A 302 -12.05 16.41 22.95
CA GLY A 302 -13.12 16.98 23.74
C GLY A 302 -13.73 18.21 23.06
N VAL A 303 -12.92 19.09 22.49
CA VAL A 303 -13.36 20.27 21.72
C VAL A 303 -14.11 19.83 20.45
N GLU A 304 -13.57 18.87 19.68
CA GLU A 304 -14.22 18.33 18.49
C GLU A 304 -15.59 17.70 18.83
N ALA A 305 -15.65 16.89 19.89
CA ALA A 305 -16.90 16.26 20.35
C ALA A 305 -17.96 17.28 20.80
N ALA A 306 -17.54 18.49 21.24
CA ALA A 306 -18.42 19.58 21.57
C ALA A 306 -18.83 20.46 20.36
N GLY A 307 -18.48 20.04 19.12
CA GLY A 307 -18.80 20.76 17.88
C GLY A 307 -17.78 21.83 17.48
N GLY A 308 -16.60 21.83 18.10
CA GLY A 308 -15.48 22.69 17.74
C GLY A 308 -14.67 22.18 16.54
N PRO A 309 -13.50 22.79 16.26
CA PRO A 309 -12.59 22.37 15.17
C PRO A 309 -12.18 20.90 15.29
N ASN A 310 -11.83 20.31 14.15
CA ASN A 310 -11.32 18.93 14.09
C ASN A 310 -10.05 18.78 14.95
N ALA A 311 -9.91 17.65 15.65
CA ALA A 311 -8.80 17.43 16.57
C ALA A 311 -7.42 17.39 15.86
N TYR A 312 -7.35 17.00 14.59
CA TYR A 312 -6.10 17.08 13.82
C TYR A 312 -5.71 18.51 13.48
N GLU A 313 -6.67 19.37 13.09
CA GLU A 313 -6.41 20.79 12.84
C GLU A 313 -5.86 21.47 14.10
N GLN A 314 -6.45 21.20 15.26
CA GLN A 314 -5.96 21.71 16.54
C GLN A 314 -4.55 21.21 16.90
N LEU A 315 -4.22 19.95 16.55
CA LEU A 315 -2.87 19.42 16.75
C LEU A 315 -1.86 20.02 15.75
N ASP A 316 -2.27 20.32 14.50
CA ASP A 316 -1.45 21.04 13.54
C ASP A 316 -1.13 22.45 14.04
N ASP A 317 -2.13 23.19 14.52
CA ASP A 317 -1.95 24.53 15.11
C ASP A 317 -1.01 24.48 16.31
N LEU A 318 -1.14 23.47 17.18
CA LEU A 318 -0.25 23.25 18.32
C LEU A 318 1.19 22.97 17.84
N ALA A 319 1.38 22.09 16.87
CA ALA A 319 2.67 21.73 16.30
C ALA A 319 3.38 22.94 15.63
N LEU A 320 2.61 23.83 15.00
CA LEU A 320 3.12 25.07 14.42
C LEU A 320 3.79 25.99 15.43
N THR A 321 3.39 25.93 16.70
CA THR A 321 4.02 26.73 17.77
C THR A 321 5.40 26.24 18.20
N ALA A 322 5.75 24.99 17.86
CA ALA A 322 7.08 24.43 18.10
C ALA A 322 8.03 24.77 16.93
N PRO A 323 9.31 25.02 17.19
CA PRO A 323 10.28 25.22 16.11
C PRO A 323 10.51 23.93 15.31
N ALA A 324 10.99 24.07 14.07
CA ALA A 324 11.47 22.95 13.27
C ALA A 324 12.51 22.12 14.05
N GLY A 325 12.45 20.79 13.90
CA GLY A 325 13.28 19.86 14.62
C GLY A 325 12.91 19.68 16.10
N SER A 326 11.74 20.23 16.53
CA SER A 326 11.15 20.00 17.86
C SER A 326 12.15 20.18 19.02
N ARG A 327 13.09 21.14 18.91
CA ARG A 327 14.21 21.37 19.86
C ARG A 327 15.08 20.12 20.09
N GLY A 328 15.25 19.26 19.08
CA GLY A 328 16.02 18.01 19.18
C GLY A 328 15.25 16.82 19.77
N LEU A 329 13.93 16.94 19.95
CA LEU A 329 13.11 15.81 20.34
C LEU A 329 12.82 14.93 19.11
N LEU A 330 13.26 13.68 19.16
CA LEU A 330 13.02 12.68 18.13
C LEU A 330 11.85 11.76 18.52
N TYR A 331 11.08 11.36 17.52
CA TYR A 331 10.13 10.27 17.61
C TYR A 331 10.52 9.13 16.65
N LEU A 332 10.65 7.91 17.16
CA LEU A 332 10.83 6.69 16.39
C LEU A 332 9.44 6.06 16.15
N PRO A 333 8.93 5.97 14.90
CA PRO A 333 7.51 5.70 14.62
C PRO A 333 7.13 4.20 14.62
N TYR A 334 7.81 3.37 15.41
CA TYR A 334 7.66 1.90 15.35
C TYR A 334 6.56 1.36 16.27
N LEU A 335 5.36 1.97 16.25
CA LEU A 335 4.22 1.53 17.07
C LEU A 335 3.78 0.09 16.76
N ALA A 336 3.81 -0.29 15.49
CA ALA A 336 3.53 -1.65 15.06
C ALA A 336 4.82 -2.49 15.04
N THR A 337 5.77 -2.12 14.23
CA THR A 337 7.13 -2.66 14.08
C THR A 337 7.88 -1.77 13.09
N ALA A 338 9.19 -1.94 12.88
CA ALA A 338 9.87 -1.35 11.74
C ALA A 338 9.72 -2.25 10.50
N ALA A 339 9.24 -1.69 9.40
CA ALA A 339 9.25 -2.33 8.09
C ALA A 339 10.48 -1.88 7.28
N SER A 340 10.32 -1.45 6.02
CA SER A 340 11.45 -1.03 5.19
C SER A 340 12.22 0.15 5.79
N PRO A 341 13.53 0.18 5.66
CA PRO A 341 14.42 -0.87 5.15
C PRO A 341 14.82 -1.93 6.20
N ARG A 342 14.39 -1.78 7.44
CA ARG A 342 14.94 -2.43 8.63
C ARG A 342 14.37 -3.81 8.92
N TRP A 343 13.12 -4.07 8.57
CA TRP A 343 12.37 -5.32 8.79
C TRP A 343 12.57 -5.92 10.19
N ASN A 344 12.45 -5.04 11.21
CA ASN A 344 12.66 -5.43 12.60
C ASN A 344 11.33 -5.58 13.36
N PRO A 345 10.85 -6.82 13.59
CA PRO A 345 9.59 -7.07 14.29
C PRO A 345 9.66 -6.73 15.78
N GLN A 346 10.85 -6.53 16.33
CA GLN A 346 11.07 -6.21 17.74
C GLN A 346 11.14 -4.70 18.00
N ALA A 347 11.33 -3.88 16.95
CA ALA A 347 11.37 -2.42 17.10
C ALA A 347 10.08 -1.87 17.72
N ARG A 348 10.22 -0.88 18.57
CA ARG A 348 9.12 -0.18 19.27
C ARG A 348 9.30 1.32 19.18
N ALA A 349 8.15 2.03 19.15
CA ALA A 349 8.15 3.48 19.16
C ALA A 349 8.81 4.04 20.42
N ALA A 350 9.49 5.17 20.25
CA ALA A 350 10.16 5.85 21.34
C ALA A 350 10.24 7.36 21.11
N PHE A 351 10.14 8.16 22.17
CA PHE A 351 10.60 9.53 22.20
C PHE A 351 12.03 9.56 22.74
N VAL A 352 12.94 10.18 22.01
CA VAL A 352 14.35 10.27 22.37
C VAL A 352 14.74 11.75 22.50
N GLY A 353 15.42 12.13 23.57
CA GLY A 353 15.87 13.51 23.80
C GLY A 353 14.92 14.36 24.63
N LEU A 354 13.88 13.79 25.30
CA LEU A 354 13.00 14.55 26.19
C LEU A 354 13.77 15.27 27.29
N SER A 355 13.42 16.55 27.48
CA SER A 355 13.91 17.40 28.56
C SER A 355 12.78 18.28 29.09
N PHE A 356 13.06 19.05 30.13
CA PHE A 356 12.10 20.03 30.69
C PHE A 356 11.73 21.18 29.71
N ALA A 357 12.46 21.32 28.61
CA ALA A 357 12.17 22.32 27.58
C ALA A 357 11.08 21.88 26.57
N HIS A 358 10.66 20.63 26.64
CA HIS A 358 9.69 20.07 25.69
C HIS A 358 8.29 20.03 26.30
N GLY A 359 7.33 20.57 25.57
CA GLY A 359 5.91 20.50 25.87
C GLY A 359 5.14 19.67 24.84
N ARG A 360 3.83 19.79 24.86
CA ARG A 360 2.93 19.08 23.93
C ARG A 360 3.15 19.53 22.47
N ALA A 361 3.53 20.79 22.25
CA ALA A 361 3.79 21.32 20.91
C ALA A 361 4.97 20.57 20.25
N GLU A 362 6.10 20.48 20.96
CA GLU A 362 7.27 19.75 20.46
C GLU A 362 6.99 18.26 20.32
N MET A 363 6.23 17.65 21.22
CA MET A 363 5.85 16.24 21.12
C MET A 363 4.96 16.00 19.89
N THR A 364 3.97 16.85 19.63
CA THR A 364 3.09 16.72 18.46
C THR A 364 3.89 16.84 17.16
N ARG A 365 4.74 17.87 17.09
CA ARG A 365 5.57 18.11 15.91
C ARG A 365 6.58 16.98 15.68
N SER A 366 7.23 16.49 16.73
CA SER A 366 8.19 15.38 16.62
C SER A 366 7.56 14.09 16.11
N VAL A 367 6.27 13.82 16.39
CA VAL A 367 5.55 12.68 15.82
C VAL A 367 5.43 12.82 14.29
N MET A 368 5.08 14.01 13.78
CA MET A 368 5.01 14.29 12.35
C MET A 368 6.38 14.19 11.69
N GLU A 369 7.40 14.81 12.30
CA GLU A 369 8.78 14.80 11.83
C GLU A 369 9.37 13.38 11.83
N GLY A 370 9.13 12.57 12.88
CA GLY A 370 9.62 11.20 12.99
C GLY A 370 9.10 10.26 11.90
N VAL A 371 7.83 10.42 11.53
CA VAL A 371 7.25 9.67 10.39
C VAL A 371 7.95 10.05 9.08
N VAL A 372 8.21 11.33 8.85
CA VAL A 372 8.87 11.78 7.62
C VAL A 372 10.35 11.37 7.60
N LEU A 373 11.02 11.34 8.75
CA LEU A 373 12.40 10.84 8.87
C LEU A 373 12.50 9.34 8.55
N GLU A 374 11.50 8.52 8.90
CA GLU A 374 11.44 7.11 8.49
C GLU A 374 11.33 6.97 6.96
N ILE A 375 10.53 7.79 6.31
CA ILE A 375 10.45 7.81 4.84
C ILE A 375 11.78 8.30 4.22
N ARG A 376 12.43 9.30 4.84
CA ARG A 376 13.76 9.77 4.42
C ARG A 376 14.82 8.65 4.47
N ASP A 377 14.70 7.74 5.44
CA ASP A 377 15.58 6.56 5.55
C ASP A 377 15.43 5.61 4.34
N MET A 378 14.21 5.47 3.79
CA MET A 378 13.98 4.73 2.55
C MET A 378 14.63 5.41 1.35
N PHE A 379 14.58 6.75 1.27
CA PHE A 379 15.26 7.50 0.20
C PHE A 379 16.79 7.35 0.26
N GLN A 380 17.34 7.20 1.46
CA GLN A 380 18.76 6.93 1.63
C GLN A 380 19.16 5.60 0.97
N GLN A 381 18.33 4.56 1.12
CA GLN A 381 18.55 3.27 0.46
C GLN A 381 18.52 3.40 -1.06
N TRP A 382 17.58 4.19 -1.62
CA TRP A 382 17.56 4.46 -3.05
C TRP A 382 18.84 5.14 -3.53
N THR A 383 19.32 6.12 -2.78
CA THR A 383 20.56 6.83 -3.10
C THR A 383 21.78 5.89 -3.08
N GLU A 384 21.88 5.02 -2.06
CA GLU A 384 22.95 4.02 -1.93
C GLU A 384 22.90 2.98 -3.07
N ALA A 385 21.73 2.67 -3.62
CA ALA A 385 21.56 1.83 -4.79
C ALA A 385 21.82 2.57 -6.12
N GLY A 386 22.21 3.84 -6.07
CA GLY A 386 22.48 4.65 -7.28
C GLY A 386 21.20 5.13 -7.98
N LEU A 387 20.06 5.09 -7.31
CA LEU A 387 18.79 5.63 -7.80
C LEU A 387 18.68 7.11 -7.45
N SER A 388 18.12 7.89 -8.37
CA SER A 388 17.86 9.31 -8.17
C SER A 388 16.36 9.61 -8.25
N VAL A 389 15.87 10.38 -7.28
CA VAL A 389 14.52 10.94 -7.33
C VAL A 389 14.60 12.27 -8.10
N ARG A 390 13.86 12.41 -9.20
CA ARG A 390 13.80 13.62 -10.02
C ARG A 390 12.65 14.53 -9.61
N SER A 391 11.51 13.95 -9.32
CA SER A 391 10.35 14.66 -8.80
C SER A 391 9.61 13.80 -7.76
N LEU A 392 8.84 14.43 -6.90
CA LEU A 392 8.20 13.78 -5.76
C LEU A 392 6.77 14.26 -5.60
N ARG A 393 5.82 13.34 -5.65
CA ARG A 393 4.41 13.59 -5.40
C ARG A 393 3.99 13.00 -4.07
N ILE A 394 3.22 13.76 -3.30
CA ILE A 394 2.71 13.34 -1.99
C ILE A 394 1.20 13.15 -2.00
N GLY A 395 0.73 12.15 -1.24
CA GLY A 395 -0.68 11.79 -1.16
C GLY A 395 -1.08 11.25 0.21
N GLY A 396 -2.33 10.85 0.32
CA GLY A 396 -2.91 10.34 1.56
C GLY A 396 -3.47 11.43 2.48
N GLY A 397 -4.00 11.00 3.62
CA GLY A 397 -4.69 11.92 4.56
C GLY A 397 -3.80 13.02 5.14
N ALA A 398 -2.49 12.80 5.21
CA ALA A 398 -1.52 13.78 5.73
C ALA A 398 -1.42 15.04 4.85
N THR A 399 -1.74 14.97 3.55
CA THR A 399 -1.68 16.14 2.65
C THR A 399 -2.69 17.25 2.97
N ARG A 400 -3.64 16.98 3.88
CA ARG A 400 -4.55 18.00 4.41
C ARG A 400 -3.88 18.99 5.37
N SER A 401 -2.72 18.63 5.91
CA SER A 401 -1.90 19.46 6.81
C SER A 401 -0.83 20.18 6.01
N GLU A 402 -0.95 21.52 5.88
CA GLU A 402 0.09 22.35 5.25
C GLU A 402 1.44 22.22 5.98
N LEU A 403 1.39 22.13 7.33
CA LEU A 403 2.59 21.91 8.12
C LEU A 403 3.28 20.59 7.76
N TRP A 404 2.51 19.50 7.65
CA TRP A 404 3.10 18.19 7.33
C TRP A 404 3.64 18.12 5.91
N ASN A 405 3.00 18.80 4.96
CA ASN A 405 3.50 18.95 3.59
C ASN A 405 4.83 19.72 3.58
N GLN A 406 4.93 20.83 4.35
CA GLN A 406 6.19 21.57 4.47
C GLN A 406 7.29 20.76 5.16
N ILE A 407 6.97 20.01 6.22
CA ILE A 407 7.93 19.09 6.87
C ILE A 407 8.46 18.08 5.85
N GLN A 408 7.61 17.51 4.99
CA GLN A 408 8.04 16.59 3.94
C GLN A 408 9.02 17.28 2.97
N ALA A 409 8.70 18.45 2.46
CA ALA A 409 9.61 19.19 1.57
C ALA A 409 10.97 19.47 2.23
N ASP A 410 10.94 19.97 3.48
CA ASP A 410 12.14 20.34 4.22
C ASP A 410 13.03 19.12 4.56
N VAL A 411 12.44 18.01 5.03
CA VAL A 411 13.17 16.77 5.37
C VAL A 411 13.74 16.10 4.13
N TYR A 412 12.98 16.07 3.02
CA TYR A 412 13.46 15.45 1.78
C TYR A 412 14.43 16.35 1.00
N GLY A 413 14.51 17.65 1.32
CA GLY A 413 15.37 18.63 0.67
C GLY A 413 15.06 18.85 -0.80
N ARG A 414 13.78 18.71 -1.16
CA ARG A 414 13.29 18.85 -2.53
C ARG A 414 11.84 19.29 -2.59
N PRO A 415 11.41 19.88 -3.70
CA PRO A 415 10.00 20.20 -3.89
C PRO A 415 9.12 18.96 -3.78
N VAL A 416 7.96 19.10 -3.14
CA VAL A 416 6.91 18.08 -3.10
C VAL A 416 5.66 18.61 -3.76
N GLU A 417 5.03 17.78 -4.59
CA GLU A 417 3.81 18.15 -5.33
C GLU A 417 2.59 17.46 -4.70
N THR A 418 1.53 18.23 -4.44
CA THR A 418 0.20 17.69 -4.10
C THR A 418 -0.67 17.59 -5.36
N LEU A 419 -1.72 16.79 -5.29
CA LEU A 419 -2.61 16.55 -6.42
C LEU A 419 -4.02 17.10 -6.16
N ARG A 420 -4.74 17.48 -7.23
CA ARG A 420 -6.13 17.95 -7.13
C ARG A 420 -7.08 16.86 -6.66
N VAL A 421 -6.80 15.61 -6.98
CA VAL A 421 -7.60 14.44 -6.60
C VAL A 421 -6.87 13.67 -5.51
N GLY A 422 -7.45 13.59 -4.33
CA GLY A 422 -6.87 12.89 -3.18
C GLY A 422 -6.96 11.36 -3.27
N GLU A 423 -7.88 10.85 -4.09
CA GLU A 423 -8.17 9.40 -4.23
C GLU A 423 -7.38 8.78 -5.40
N SER A 424 -6.04 8.89 -5.34
CA SER A 424 -5.13 8.44 -6.40
C SER A 424 -5.31 6.97 -6.80
N THR A 425 -5.54 6.08 -5.83
CA THR A 425 -5.72 4.65 -6.08
C THR A 425 -6.88 4.36 -7.04
N VAL A 426 -8.05 4.93 -6.79
CA VAL A 426 -9.23 4.68 -7.65
C VAL A 426 -9.16 5.49 -8.94
N LEU A 427 -8.45 6.63 -8.96
CA LEU A 427 -8.16 7.38 -10.18
C LEU A 427 -7.28 6.55 -11.13
N GLY A 428 -6.22 5.91 -10.60
CA GLY A 428 -5.36 5.02 -11.38
C GLY A 428 -6.10 3.82 -11.95
N ALA A 429 -7.00 3.20 -11.15
CA ALA A 429 -7.85 2.13 -11.64
C ALA A 429 -8.79 2.59 -12.77
N ALA A 430 -9.41 3.77 -12.63
CA ALA A 430 -10.26 4.35 -13.67
C ALA A 430 -9.47 4.66 -14.95
N LEU A 431 -8.24 5.15 -14.82
CA LEU A 431 -7.33 5.42 -15.93
C LEU A 431 -7.02 4.13 -16.71
N LEU A 432 -6.66 3.03 -15.99
CA LEU A 432 -6.44 1.72 -16.60
C LEU A 432 -7.71 1.20 -17.32
N GLY A 433 -8.88 1.42 -16.71
CA GLY A 433 -10.15 1.14 -17.36
C GLY A 433 -10.33 1.92 -18.66
N GLY A 434 -10.00 3.21 -18.66
CA GLY A 434 -10.05 4.07 -19.85
C GLY A 434 -9.11 3.65 -20.96
N VAL A 435 -7.88 3.26 -20.62
CA VAL A 435 -6.91 2.71 -21.59
C VAL A 435 -7.42 1.40 -22.18
N GLY A 436 -7.87 0.47 -21.34
CA GLY A 436 -8.35 -0.85 -21.79
C GLY A 436 -9.58 -0.80 -22.69
N ALA A 437 -10.44 0.17 -22.52
CA ALA A 437 -11.62 0.39 -23.37
C ALA A 437 -11.35 1.31 -24.58
N GLY A 438 -10.09 1.75 -24.79
CA GLY A 438 -9.72 2.63 -25.90
C GLY A 438 -10.23 4.07 -25.79
N VAL A 439 -10.61 4.50 -24.58
CA VAL A 439 -10.93 5.92 -24.29
C VAL A 439 -9.67 6.78 -24.34
N PHE A 440 -8.56 6.25 -23.86
CA PHE A 440 -7.22 6.79 -24.01
C PHE A 440 -6.39 5.84 -24.85
N THR A 441 -5.54 6.37 -25.72
CA THR A 441 -4.68 5.58 -26.61
C THR A 441 -3.47 5.02 -25.88
N SER A 442 -3.11 5.62 -24.74
CA SER A 442 -1.98 5.20 -23.90
C SER A 442 -2.16 5.62 -22.44
N ILE A 443 -1.31 5.08 -21.55
CA ILE A 443 -1.23 5.48 -20.15
C ILE A 443 -0.82 6.95 -20.04
N GLU A 444 0.11 7.42 -20.87
CA GLU A 444 0.58 8.80 -20.91
C GLU A 444 -0.56 9.77 -21.21
N GLU A 445 -1.34 9.51 -22.28
CA GLU A 445 -2.50 10.34 -22.61
C GLU A 445 -3.51 10.38 -21.46
N GLY A 446 -3.77 9.24 -20.83
CA GLY A 446 -4.67 9.17 -19.69
C GLY A 446 -4.16 9.97 -18.48
N VAL A 447 -2.87 9.88 -18.18
CA VAL A 447 -2.24 10.66 -17.09
C VAL A 447 -2.30 12.14 -17.38
N ASP A 448 -1.95 12.58 -18.60
CA ASP A 448 -2.00 13.99 -19.00
C ASP A 448 -3.44 14.56 -18.90
N ALA A 449 -4.43 13.73 -19.21
CA ALA A 449 -5.83 14.15 -19.16
C ALA A 449 -6.41 14.19 -17.73
N MET A 450 -6.03 13.25 -16.86
CA MET A 450 -6.73 13.00 -15.59
C MET A 450 -5.93 13.38 -14.34
N VAL A 451 -4.59 13.46 -14.40
CA VAL A 451 -3.74 13.72 -13.23
C VAL A 451 -3.22 15.14 -13.22
N HIS A 452 -3.60 15.92 -12.24
CA HIS A 452 -3.25 17.35 -12.18
C HIS A 452 -2.59 17.69 -10.86
N VAL A 453 -1.41 18.30 -10.93
CA VAL A 453 -0.74 18.90 -9.77
C VAL A 453 -1.59 20.08 -9.26
N ALA A 454 -1.78 20.14 -7.95
CA ALA A 454 -2.47 21.23 -7.28
C ALA A 454 -1.50 22.32 -6.84
N GLU A 455 -0.41 21.93 -6.19
CA GLU A 455 0.56 22.82 -5.60
C GLU A 455 1.94 22.16 -5.59
N SER A 456 3.00 22.97 -5.70
CA SER A 456 4.38 22.58 -5.45
C SER A 456 4.91 23.33 -4.23
N ILE A 457 5.42 22.61 -3.25
CA ILE A 457 5.89 23.15 -1.97
C ILE A 457 7.41 23.02 -1.95
N GLU A 458 8.09 24.17 -1.94
CA GLU A 458 9.55 24.23 -1.94
C GLU A 458 10.13 23.96 -0.55
N PRO A 459 11.27 23.28 -0.42
CA PRO A 459 11.97 23.13 0.83
C PRO A 459 12.61 24.46 1.29
N ASP A 460 12.63 24.69 2.58
CA ASP A 460 13.43 25.75 3.19
C ASP A 460 14.87 25.26 3.41
N PRO A 461 15.90 25.88 2.83
CA PRO A 461 17.28 25.38 2.92
C PRO A 461 17.86 25.35 4.33
N GLU A 462 17.48 26.27 5.20
CA GLU A 462 17.96 26.30 6.59
C GLU A 462 17.32 25.18 7.39
N ARG A 463 16.01 24.95 7.22
CA ARG A 463 15.32 23.83 7.86
C ARG A 463 15.78 22.49 7.31
N HIS A 464 16.06 22.39 6.01
CA HIS A 464 16.63 21.18 5.44
C HIS A 464 17.96 20.82 6.11
N THR A 465 18.87 21.77 6.26
CA THR A 465 20.15 21.55 6.96
C THR A 465 19.94 21.04 8.39
N LEU A 466 19.00 21.62 9.12
CA LEU A 466 18.64 21.16 10.47
C LEU A 466 18.09 19.72 10.44
N TYR A 467 17.25 19.39 9.46
CA TYR A 467 16.67 18.05 9.35
C TYR A 467 17.67 16.99 8.90
N GLU A 468 18.73 17.33 8.19
CA GLU A 468 19.85 16.41 7.93
C GLU A 468 20.57 16.02 9.25
N ASP A 469 20.86 16.99 10.12
CA ASP A 469 21.42 16.70 11.45
C ASP A 469 20.47 15.82 12.29
N LEU A 470 19.17 16.12 12.23
CA LEU A 470 18.14 15.36 12.95
C LEU A 470 18.00 13.93 12.39
N TYR A 471 18.12 13.76 11.08
CA TYR A 471 18.10 12.44 10.43
C TYR A 471 19.30 11.59 10.89
N HIS A 472 20.49 12.15 10.95
CA HIS A 472 21.65 11.45 11.50
C HIS A 472 21.42 11.00 12.95
N ALA A 473 20.87 11.87 13.80
CA ALA A 473 20.52 11.53 15.17
C ALA A 473 19.41 10.45 15.26
N TYR A 474 18.44 10.48 14.33
CA TYR A 474 17.39 9.46 14.19
C TYR A 474 17.99 8.08 13.91
N VAL A 475 18.87 7.98 12.90
CA VAL A 475 19.56 6.73 12.55
C VAL A 475 20.38 6.20 13.72
N GLN A 476 21.21 7.07 14.35
CA GLN A 476 22.02 6.71 15.52
C GLN A 476 21.17 6.23 16.70
N SER A 477 20.02 6.86 16.93
CA SER A 477 19.10 6.46 18.01
C SER A 477 18.53 5.06 17.77
N TYR A 478 18.08 4.77 16.54
CA TYR A 478 17.63 3.43 16.17
C TYR A 478 18.74 2.39 16.35
N GLU A 479 19.91 2.64 15.78
CA GLU A 479 21.05 1.72 15.83
C GLU A 479 21.53 1.49 17.28
N GLY A 480 21.55 2.53 18.11
CA GLY A 480 21.89 2.43 19.52
C GLY A 480 20.95 1.53 20.31
N LEU A 481 19.64 1.63 20.07
CA LEU A 481 18.62 0.77 20.69
C LEU A 481 18.67 -0.67 20.17
N ASN A 482 18.86 -0.84 18.85
CA ASN A 482 18.88 -2.12 18.20
C ASN A 482 20.14 -2.94 18.55
N SER A 483 21.33 -2.35 18.38
CA SER A 483 22.61 -3.04 18.56
C SER A 483 22.89 -3.44 20.03
N ARG A 484 22.27 -2.76 20.98
CA ARG A 484 22.34 -3.08 22.41
C ARG A 484 21.24 -4.03 22.89
N GLY A 485 20.40 -4.54 21.98
CA GLY A 485 19.31 -5.46 22.30
C GLY A 485 18.17 -4.84 23.12
N ALA A 486 18.06 -3.49 23.14
CA ALA A 486 16.99 -2.83 23.89
C ALA A 486 15.60 -3.18 23.31
N PHE A 487 15.44 -3.17 22.00
CA PHE A 487 14.18 -3.57 21.36
C PHE A 487 13.79 -5.02 21.69
N GLU A 488 14.73 -5.97 21.59
CA GLU A 488 14.50 -7.36 21.95
C GLU A 488 14.05 -7.51 23.41
N SER A 489 14.72 -6.82 24.32
CA SER A 489 14.40 -6.87 25.74
C SER A 489 13.00 -6.31 26.04
N ILE A 490 12.64 -5.17 25.44
CA ILE A 490 11.31 -4.55 25.57
C ILE A 490 10.25 -5.47 24.98
N TYR A 491 10.46 -6.01 23.78
CA TYR A 491 9.56 -6.95 23.12
C TYR A 491 9.27 -8.18 23.99
N ARG A 492 10.32 -8.78 24.58
CA ARG A 492 10.22 -9.93 25.48
C ARG A 492 9.38 -9.61 26.73
N ILE A 493 9.56 -8.41 27.31
CA ILE A 493 8.77 -7.95 28.47
C ILE A 493 7.31 -7.77 28.07
N GLN A 494 7.04 -7.09 26.95
CA GLN A 494 5.66 -6.85 26.48
C GLN A 494 4.90 -8.14 26.20
N ASN A 495 5.57 -9.18 25.67
CA ASN A 495 4.93 -10.47 25.41
C ASN A 495 4.55 -11.24 26.69
N LYS A 496 5.18 -10.96 27.83
CA LYS A 496 4.78 -11.54 29.12
C LYS A 496 3.42 -11.01 29.63
N TRP A 497 2.97 -9.85 29.12
CA TRP A 497 1.68 -9.24 29.50
C TRP A 497 0.54 -9.61 28.53
N LYS A 498 0.84 -10.37 27.46
CA LYS A 498 -0.15 -10.87 26.50
C LYS A 498 -0.71 -12.25 26.87
N SER A 499 -0.10 -12.91 27.86
CA SER A 499 -0.53 -14.17 28.47
C SER A 499 -1.32 -13.90 29.76
#